data_adeced57f07be62debe31b863b6dc93d
#
_entry.id   adeced57f07be62debe31b863b6dc93d
#
_cell.length_a   1.000
_cell.length_b   1.000
_cell.length_c   1.000
_cell.angle_alpha   90.00
_cell.angle_beta   90.00
_cell.angle_gamma   90.00
#
_symmetry.space_group_name_H-M   'P 1'
#
loop_
_entity.id
_entity.type
_entity.pdbx_description
1 polymer ?
#
loop_
_entity_poly.entity_id
_entity_poly.type
_entity_poly.pdbx_seq_one_letter_code
_entity_poly.pdbx_strand_id
1 'polypeptide(L)'
;MPVCKSCGVDKPRKEFRKYTNAGRNRKSSGIYRTCKPCHNDKYRDYKRRWDLENKYGITLEEYNEMAKDGCDICGKTSEENKGYLNVDHDHETGKVRGILCRPCNTAIGKLGDNVEGLTRALEYLNASN
;
A
#
# COMPACT_ATOMS: atom_id res chain seq x y z
N MET A 1 19.37 -1.90 -28.36
CA MET A 1 18.77 -2.03 -26.99
C MET A 1 17.29 -2.36 -27.14
N PRO A 2 16.72 -3.18 -26.26
CA PRO A 2 15.30 -3.49 -26.34
C PRO A 2 14.43 -2.30 -25.91
N VAL A 3 13.30 -2.12 -26.62
CA VAL A 3 12.29 -1.12 -26.29
C VAL A 3 11.29 -1.71 -25.31
N CYS A 4 11.00 -1.01 -24.22
CA CYS A 4 9.98 -1.41 -23.27
C CYS A 4 8.59 -1.26 -23.87
N LYS A 5 7.80 -2.34 -23.92
CA LYS A 5 6.43 -2.32 -24.45
C LYS A 5 5.49 -1.37 -23.68
N SER A 6 5.79 -1.08 -22.42
CA SER A 6 4.92 -0.30 -21.54
C SER A 6 5.19 1.20 -21.63
N CYS A 7 6.47 1.62 -21.57
CA CYS A 7 6.82 3.04 -21.62
C CYS A 7 7.43 3.50 -22.97
N GLY A 8 7.64 2.60 -23.92
CA GLY A 8 8.18 2.91 -25.22
C GLY A 8 9.65 3.34 -25.26
N VAL A 9 10.36 3.26 -24.14
CA VAL A 9 11.75 3.74 -24.03
C VAL A 9 12.74 2.62 -24.28
N ASP A 10 13.77 2.93 -25.08
CA ASP A 10 14.96 2.07 -25.25
C ASP A 10 15.75 1.99 -23.95
N LYS A 11 16.02 0.78 -23.50
CA LYS A 11 16.73 0.56 -22.23
C LYS A 11 17.73 -0.60 -22.36
N PRO A 12 18.83 -0.57 -21.58
CA PRO A 12 19.78 -1.68 -21.57
C PRO A 12 19.13 -2.97 -21.06
N ARG A 13 19.56 -4.11 -21.58
CA ARG A 13 18.99 -5.43 -21.22
C ARG A 13 18.94 -5.72 -19.72
N LYS A 14 19.86 -5.15 -18.94
CA LYS A 14 19.90 -5.27 -17.47
C LYS A 14 18.66 -4.70 -16.76
N GLU A 15 17.96 -3.77 -17.41
CA GLU A 15 16.74 -3.18 -16.88
C GLU A 15 15.49 -4.00 -17.15
N PHE A 16 15.63 -5.12 -17.82
CA PHE A 16 14.52 -6.06 -18.01
C PHE A 16 14.72 -7.30 -17.14
N ARG A 17 13.59 -7.89 -16.71
CA ARG A 17 13.64 -9.18 -16.00
C ARG A 17 14.01 -10.28 -16.98
N LYS A 18 14.82 -11.20 -16.52
CA LYS A 18 15.16 -12.40 -17.28
C LYS A 18 14.15 -13.51 -16.98
N TYR A 19 13.90 -14.35 -17.96
CA TYR A 19 13.19 -15.60 -17.75
C TYR A 19 13.98 -16.76 -18.32
N THR A 20 13.82 -17.92 -17.70
CA THR A 20 14.33 -19.19 -18.19
C THR A 20 13.18 -20.19 -18.15
N ASN A 21 12.79 -20.70 -19.32
CA ASN A 21 11.82 -21.79 -19.40
C ASN A 21 12.59 -23.12 -19.44
N ALA A 22 12.53 -23.84 -18.34
CA ALA A 22 13.08 -25.20 -18.23
C ALA A 22 11.97 -26.23 -18.51
N GLY A 23 11.48 -26.28 -19.73
CA GLY A 23 10.56 -27.34 -20.18
C GLY A 23 11.31 -28.57 -20.66
N ARG A 24 10.63 -29.76 -20.65
CA ARG A 24 11.22 -31.04 -20.99
C ARG A 24 11.94 -31.12 -22.36
N ASN A 25 11.55 -30.24 -23.32
CA ASN A 25 12.09 -30.31 -24.69
C ASN A 25 12.64 -28.99 -25.26
N ARG A 26 12.60 -27.86 -24.54
CA ARG A 26 13.22 -26.61 -24.99
C ARG A 26 13.65 -25.75 -23.82
N LYS A 27 14.94 -25.50 -23.74
CA LYS A 27 15.47 -24.45 -22.84
C LYS A 27 15.48 -23.15 -23.62
N SER A 28 14.56 -22.27 -23.34
CA SER A 28 14.59 -20.91 -23.85
C SER A 28 14.86 -19.92 -22.71
N SER A 29 15.75 -18.99 -22.96
CA SER A 29 16.01 -17.89 -22.04
C SER A 29 15.89 -16.57 -22.78
N GLY A 30 15.40 -15.57 -22.09
CA GLY A 30 15.22 -14.26 -22.70
C GLY A 30 14.97 -13.17 -21.65
N ILE A 31 14.48 -12.05 -22.13
CA ILE A 31 14.05 -10.96 -21.27
C ILE A 31 12.54 -10.71 -21.48
N TYR A 32 11.86 -10.29 -20.42
CA TYR A 32 10.48 -9.82 -20.54
C TYR A 32 10.43 -8.52 -21.35
N ARG A 33 9.33 -8.29 -22.04
CA ARG A 33 9.15 -7.11 -22.92
C ARG A 33 8.88 -5.82 -22.15
N THR A 34 8.68 -5.90 -20.84
CA THR A 34 8.43 -4.75 -19.95
C THR A 34 9.65 -4.56 -19.04
N CYS A 35 10.15 -3.34 -18.95
CA CYS A 35 11.28 -3.03 -18.07
C CYS A 35 10.90 -3.17 -16.58
N LYS A 36 11.89 -3.33 -15.72
CA LYS A 36 11.70 -3.52 -14.27
C LYS A 36 10.86 -2.43 -13.62
N PRO A 37 11.10 -1.12 -13.85
CA PRO A 37 10.24 -0.09 -13.28
C PRO A 37 8.78 -0.25 -13.66
N CYS A 38 8.46 -0.35 -14.96
CA CYS A 38 7.08 -0.51 -15.42
C CYS A 38 6.42 -1.80 -14.90
N HIS A 39 7.18 -2.88 -14.80
CA HIS A 39 6.67 -4.13 -14.22
C HIS A 39 6.37 -3.95 -12.72
N ASN A 40 7.28 -3.31 -11.98
CA ASN A 40 7.11 -3.09 -10.55
C ASN A 40 5.92 -2.19 -10.25
N ASP A 41 5.72 -1.13 -11.04
CA ASP A 41 4.57 -0.24 -10.90
C ASP A 41 3.25 -0.99 -11.13
N LYS A 42 3.16 -1.73 -12.22
CA LYS A 42 1.99 -2.56 -12.53
C LYS A 42 1.72 -3.63 -11.47
N TYR A 43 2.77 -4.28 -10.96
CA TYR A 43 2.64 -5.27 -9.90
C TYR A 43 2.20 -4.63 -8.58
N ARG A 44 2.71 -3.43 -8.26
CA ARG A 44 2.32 -2.67 -7.06
C ARG A 44 0.84 -2.31 -7.09
N ASP A 45 0.35 -1.83 -8.23
CA ASP A 45 -1.07 -1.50 -8.41
C ASP A 45 -1.97 -2.73 -8.30
N TYR A 46 -1.57 -3.82 -8.94
CA TYR A 46 -2.28 -5.09 -8.83
C TYR A 46 -2.33 -5.58 -7.38
N LYS A 47 -1.18 -5.61 -6.70
CA LYS A 47 -1.10 -6.05 -5.31
C LYS A 47 -1.95 -5.17 -4.38
N ARG A 48 -1.94 -3.85 -4.60
CA ARG A 48 -2.76 -2.92 -3.83
C ARG A 48 -4.25 -3.21 -3.98
N ARG A 49 -4.74 -3.38 -5.20
CA ARG A 49 -6.14 -3.75 -5.46
C ARG A 49 -6.48 -5.07 -4.78
N TRP A 50 -5.63 -6.07 -4.95
CA TRP A 50 -5.82 -7.38 -4.35
C TRP A 50 -5.87 -7.31 -2.82
N ASP A 51 -4.95 -6.58 -2.19
CA ASP A 51 -4.91 -6.40 -0.73
C ASP A 51 -6.18 -5.70 -0.23
N LEU A 52 -6.63 -4.64 -0.89
CA LEU A 52 -7.86 -3.94 -0.52
C LEU A 52 -9.08 -4.85 -0.57
N GLU A 53 -9.24 -5.59 -1.65
CA GLU A 53 -10.40 -6.47 -1.85
C GLU A 53 -10.36 -7.70 -0.92
N ASN A 54 -9.20 -8.32 -0.75
CA ASN A 54 -9.08 -9.61 -0.06
C ASN A 54 -8.79 -9.48 1.43
N LYS A 55 -8.11 -8.44 1.88
CA LYS A 55 -7.85 -8.21 3.31
C LYS A 55 -8.92 -7.37 3.98
N TYR A 56 -9.45 -6.38 3.27
CA TYR A 56 -10.36 -5.38 3.85
C TYR A 56 -11.76 -5.40 3.26
N GLY A 57 -11.96 -6.09 2.14
CA GLY A 57 -13.26 -6.18 1.47
C GLY A 57 -13.74 -4.87 0.86
N ILE A 58 -12.83 -3.96 0.50
CA ILE A 58 -13.15 -2.69 -0.17
C ILE A 58 -12.50 -2.62 -1.55
N THR A 59 -13.11 -1.88 -2.46
CA THR A 59 -12.55 -1.61 -3.78
C THR A 59 -11.55 -0.47 -3.74
N LEU A 60 -10.74 -0.31 -4.78
CA LEU A 60 -9.84 0.84 -4.91
C LEU A 60 -10.61 2.15 -4.97
N GLU A 61 -11.77 2.15 -5.62
CA GLU A 61 -12.66 3.30 -5.74
C GLU A 61 -13.21 3.71 -4.38
N GLU A 62 -13.65 2.76 -3.57
CA GLU A 62 -14.10 2.99 -2.19
C GLU A 62 -12.96 3.53 -1.32
N TYR A 63 -11.76 2.96 -1.45
CA TYR A 63 -10.57 3.47 -0.77
C TYR A 63 -10.27 4.93 -1.14
N ASN A 64 -10.29 5.25 -2.43
CA ASN A 64 -10.02 6.61 -2.91
C ASN A 64 -11.05 7.61 -2.38
N GLU A 65 -12.32 7.23 -2.31
CA GLU A 65 -13.39 8.06 -1.74
C GLU A 65 -13.16 8.30 -0.24
N MET A 66 -12.79 7.25 0.50
CA MET A 66 -12.48 7.37 1.93
C MET A 66 -11.22 8.21 2.19
N ALA A 67 -10.23 8.13 1.32
CA ALA A 67 -8.92 8.78 1.49
C ALA A 67 -8.87 10.22 0.96
N LYS A 68 -9.89 10.70 0.26
CA LYS A 68 -9.88 12.03 -0.38
C LYS A 68 -9.69 13.19 0.60
N ASP A 69 -10.22 13.07 1.80
CA ASP A 69 -10.13 14.08 2.85
C ASP A 69 -8.93 13.89 3.79
N GLY A 70 -8.09 12.90 3.52
CA GLY A 70 -6.91 12.61 4.31
C GLY A 70 -7.17 11.68 5.50
N CYS A 71 -6.23 11.69 6.44
CA CYS A 71 -6.33 10.89 7.66
C CYS A 71 -7.55 11.29 8.50
N ASP A 72 -8.34 10.31 8.94
CA ASP A 72 -9.55 10.56 9.75
C ASP A 72 -9.26 11.15 11.14
N ILE A 73 -8.01 11.13 11.60
CA ILE A 73 -7.62 11.72 12.89
C ILE A 73 -6.97 13.09 12.69
N CYS A 74 -5.86 13.17 11.94
CA CYS A 74 -5.08 14.40 11.83
C CYS A 74 -5.33 15.21 10.56
N GLY A 75 -6.09 14.66 9.61
CA GLY A 75 -6.43 15.34 8.35
C GLY A 75 -5.32 15.39 7.31
N LYS A 76 -4.13 14.86 7.58
CA LYS A 76 -3.03 14.87 6.61
C LYS A 76 -3.37 14.02 5.39
N THR A 77 -3.12 14.58 4.21
CA THR A 77 -3.28 13.87 2.94
C THR A 77 -2.13 12.88 2.71
N SER A 78 -2.29 11.99 1.73
CA SER A 78 -1.23 11.07 1.34
C SER A 78 0.03 11.81 0.86
N GLU A 79 -0.12 12.95 0.22
CA GLU A 79 0.99 13.79 -0.23
C GLU A 79 1.76 14.39 0.96
N GLU A 80 1.07 14.94 1.93
CA GLU A 80 1.65 15.49 3.17
C GLU A 80 2.34 14.41 4.00
N ASN A 81 1.81 13.19 3.97
CA ASN A 81 2.36 12.04 4.69
C ASN A 81 3.47 11.30 3.89
N LYS A 82 3.77 11.75 2.67
CA LYS A 82 4.75 11.14 1.77
C LYS A 82 4.53 9.65 1.51
N GLY A 83 3.27 9.25 1.38
CA GLY A 83 2.92 7.86 1.12
C GLY A 83 1.42 7.62 1.17
N TYR A 84 1.05 6.35 1.01
CA TYR A 84 -0.35 5.96 1.07
C TYR A 84 -0.91 6.07 2.48
N LEU A 85 -2.17 6.43 2.58
CA LEU A 85 -2.92 6.31 3.83
C LEU A 85 -3.28 4.83 4.05
N ASN A 86 -3.25 4.42 5.31
CA ASN A 86 -3.53 3.04 5.69
C ASN A 86 -5.01 2.81 5.93
N VAL A 87 -5.49 1.64 5.55
CA VAL A 87 -6.82 1.18 5.94
C VAL A 87 -6.74 0.72 7.39
N ASP A 88 -7.48 1.38 8.27
CA ASP A 88 -7.61 0.96 9.66
C ASP A 88 -8.80 0.01 9.81
N HIS A 89 -8.61 -1.06 10.55
CA HIS A 89 -9.64 -2.08 10.78
C HIS A 89 -9.65 -2.52 12.23
N ASP A 90 -10.82 -2.96 12.65
CA ASP A 90 -10.99 -3.59 13.95
C ASP A 90 -10.32 -4.98 13.95
N HIS A 91 -9.38 -5.21 14.87
CA HIS A 91 -8.62 -6.45 14.93
C HIS A 91 -9.46 -7.66 15.38
N GLU A 92 -10.60 -7.44 16.06
CA GLU A 92 -11.50 -8.50 16.50
C GLU A 92 -12.49 -8.89 15.40
N THR A 93 -13.12 -7.89 14.78
CA THR A 93 -14.19 -8.11 13.78
C THR A 93 -13.68 -8.10 12.33
N GLY A 94 -12.52 -7.52 12.08
CA GLY A 94 -11.99 -7.31 10.74
C GLY A 94 -12.66 -6.18 9.95
N LYS A 95 -13.62 -5.47 10.54
CA LYS A 95 -14.32 -4.38 9.87
C LYS A 95 -13.41 -3.17 9.68
N VAL A 96 -13.49 -2.55 8.50
CA VAL A 96 -12.82 -1.29 8.21
C VAL A 96 -13.44 -0.18 9.08
N ARG A 97 -12.59 0.51 9.84
CA ARG A 97 -13.00 1.65 10.68
C ARG A 97 -12.82 2.98 9.95
N GLY A 98 -11.76 3.12 9.17
CA GLY A 98 -11.46 4.34 8.46
C GLY A 98 -10.12 4.31 7.78
N ILE A 99 -9.62 5.50 7.44
CA ILE A 99 -8.33 5.71 6.77
C ILE A 99 -7.44 6.55 7.68
N LEU A 100 -6.25 6.06 7.96
CA LEU A 100 -5.31 6.74 8.85
C LEU A 100 -3.92 6.87 8.19
N CYS A 101 -3.24 7.98 8.48
CA CYS A 101 -1.81 8.06 8.20
C CYS A 101 -1.04 7.08 9.09
N ARG A 102 0.16 6.73 8.67
CA ARG A 102 1.01 5.78 9.41
C ARG A 102 1.27 6.20 10.86
N PRO A 103 1.62 7.46 11.15
CA PRO A 103 1.80 7.90 12.54
C PRO A 103 0.55 7.71 13.42
N CYS A 104 -0.63 8.11 12.94
CA CYS A 104 -1.87 7.96 13.70
C CYS A 104 -2.23 6.49 13.92
N ASN A 105 -2.13 5.67 12.88
CA ASN A 105 -2.41 4.23 12.97
C ASN A 105 -1.47 3.53 13.95
N THR A 106 -0.18 3.86 13.92
CA THR A 106 0.82 3.33 14.84
C THR A 106 0.58 3.80 16.27
N ALA A 107 0.23 5.06 16.47
CA ALA A 107 -0.02 5.64 17.79
C ALA A 107 -1.21 4.95 18.49
N ILE A 108 -2.32 4.75 17.79
CA ILE A 108 -3.48 4.02 18.32
C ILE A 108 -3.09 2.59 18.71
N GLY A 109 -2.36 1.90 17.84
CA GLY A 109 -1.92 0.53 18.11
C GLY A 109 -1.03 0.43 19.35
N LYS A 110 -0.13 1.37 19.54
CA LYS A 110 0.76 1.41 20.73
C LYS A 110 0.02 1.71 22.03
N LEU A 111 -1.11 2.39 21.96
CA LEU A 111 -1.95 2.68 23.13
C LEU A 111 -3.02 1.62 23.36
N GLY A 112 -2.91 0.46 22.75
CA GLY A 112 -3.78 -0.69 22.97
C GLY A 112 -4.92 -0.84 21.98
N ASP A 113 -5.01 0.02 20.98
CA ASP A 113 -6.03 -0.02 19.92
C ASP A 113 -7.48 0.00 20.47
N ASN A 114 -7.70 0.70 21.58
CA ASN A 114 -9.00 0.80 22.24
C ASN A 114 -9.20 2.15 22.91
N VAL A 115 -10.47 2.44 23.26
CA VAL A 115 -10.85 3.70 23.92
C VAL A 115 -10.18 3.86 25.28
N GLU A 116 -10.02 2.78 26.04
CA GLU A 116 -9.39 2.83 27.37
C GLU A 116 -7.95 3.30 27.34
N GLY A 117 -7.14 2.80 26.39
CA GLY A 117 -5.74 3.21 26.24
C GLY A 117 -5.60 4.68 25.86
N LEU A 118 -6.44 5.14 24.93
CA LEU A 118 -6.48 6.54 24.53
C LEU A 118 -6.98 7.46 25.63
N THR A 119 -7.98 7.03 26.40
CA THR A 119 -8.51 7.77 27.56
C THR A 119 -7.44 7.95 28.62
N ARG A 120 -6.66 6.93 28.92
CA ARG A 120 -5.53 7.02 29.86
C ARG A 120 -4.46 8.00 29.39
N ALA A 121 -4.16 8.01 28.08
CA ALA A 121 -3.23 8.99 27.51
C ALA A 121 -3.76 10.42 27.63
N LEU A 122 -5.05 10.61 27.38
CA LEU A 122 -5.72 11.90 27.52
C LEU A 122 -5.69 12.40 28.98
N GLU A 123 -6.03 11.54 29.93
CA GLU A 123 -5.97 11.84 31.38
C GLU A 123 -4.56 12.22 31.82
N TYR A 124 -3.56 11.49 31.34
CA TYR A 124 -2.16 11.80 31.61
C TYR A 124 -1.78 13.22 31.14
N LEU A 125 -2.16 13.60 29.91
CA LEU A 125 -1.89 14.92 29.39
C LEU A 125 -2.66 16.02 30.12
N ASN A 126 -3.92 15.76 30.48
CA ASN A 126 -4.73 16.71 31.23
C ASN A 126 -4.21 16.95 32.64
N ALA A 127 -3.67 15.91 33.30
CA ALA A 127 -3.05 16.03 34.63
C ALA A 127 -1.76 16.85 34.62
N SER A 128 -1.10 16.99 33.48
CA SER A 128 0.13 17.75 33.30
C SER A 128 -0.08 19.25 33.09
N ASN A 129 -1.31 19.67 32.87
CA ASN A 129 -1.68 21.07 32.62
C ASN A 129 -2.20 21.79 33.85
#